data_42b99b22bce8a97ad4be17ae1b6a76c5
#
_entry.id   42b99b22bce8a97ad4be17ae1b6a76c5
#
_cell.length_a   1.000
_cell.length_b   1.000
_cell.length_c   1.000
_cell.angle_alpha   90.00
_cell.angle_beta   90.00
_cell.angle_gamma   90.00
#
_symmetry.space_group_name_H-M   'P 1'
#
loop_
_entity.id
_entity.type
_entity.pdbx_description
1 polymer ?
#
loop_
_entity_poly.entity_id
_entity_poly.type
_entity_poly.pdbx_seq_one_letter_code
_entity_poly.pdbx_strand_id
1 'polypeptide(L)'
;MIDMYKEWGWMPKWELYSRETWTMEGDPSIPIITDMYLKGLRGFDINKAYEAFMKSATTAGKDNKQRPDLDPYVEKGYIPLGFFAADMSGDNSVSHALEYYVADNALAQLASALGKKNDAKLFRQRSLGYKHYYSKESGTLRPINADGSFLTPFNPEDGANFSNCPGFHEGSAWNYTFYIPHDVNGLMKLMGGKKAFVNRLQHVFDNGLYDPANEPDIAYPYLFSRVAGEEWRTQKEVAALLDKYYTDKPEGIPGNDDCGTMSAWAIMSMMGLYPDCPGEPYYTLTTPVFSKVTLHLNPKYYPKGDIVISSDRTSPSQLYIKNMTLGGKKLTTYRISHRELTEGRELHFSVKK
;
A
#
# COMPACT_ATOMS: atom_id res chain seq x y z
N MET A 1 13.27 10.35 11.76
CA MET A 1 12.82 10.98 10.50
C MET A 1 12.82 12.52 10.59
N ILE A 2 12.04 13.15 11.48
CA ILE A 2 11.97 14.64 11.56
C ILE A 2 13.30 15.26 11.98
N ASP A 3 14.06 14.63 12.87
CA ASP A 3 15.39 15.13 13.26
C ASP A 3 16.40 14.98 12.12
N MET A 4 16.32 13.91 11.33
CA MET A 4 17.07 13.74 10.09
C MET A 4 16.76 14.86 9.08
N TYR A 5 15.48 15.22 8.93
CA TYR A 5 15.12 16.36 8.10
C TYR A 5 15.78 17.67 8.56
N LYS A 6 15.84 17.91 9.86
CA LYS A 6 16.51 19.10 10.42
C LYS A 6 18.01 19.12 10.12
N GLU A 7 18.64 17.95 10.09
CA GLU A 7 20.08 17.79 9.86
C GLU A 7 20.41 17.79 8.35
N TRP A 8 19.65 17.00 7.56
CA TRP A 8 19.97 16.77 6.15
C TRP A 8 19.17 17.65 5.18
N GLY A 9 18.13 18.31 5.66
CA GLY A 9 17.23 19.12 4.84
C GLY A 9 16.23 18.33 4.01
N TRP A 10 16.23 17.00 4.11
CA TRP A 10 15.28 16.07 3.47
C TRP A 10 14.87 14.98 4.44
N MET A 11 13.67 14.42 4.28
CA MET A 11 13.26 13.23 5.02
C MET A 11 14.09 12.02 4.60
N PRO A 12 14.27 11.00 5.46
CA PRO A 12 14.92 9.76 5.04
C PRO A 12 14.03 8.98 4.05
N LYS A 13 14.68 8.28 3.14
CA LYS A 13 14.06 7.36 2.17
C LYS A 13 14.61 5.94 2.34
N TRP A 14 15.93 5.79 2.22
CA TRP A 14 16.61 4.50 2.28
C TRP A 14 17.94 4.62 3.00
N GLU A 15 17.96 4.27 4.28
CA GLU A 15 19.18 4.30 5.09
C GLU A 15 19.95 2.99 4.95
N LEU A 16 21.24 3.11 4.68
CA LEU A 16 22.18 2.00 4.65
C LEU A 16 23.45 2.37 5.40
N TYR A 17 23.91 1.51 6.32
CA TYR A 17 25.08 1.74 7.17
C TYR A 17 25.05 3.11 7.90
N SER A 18 23.91 3.46 8.48
CA SER A 18 23.68 4.74 9.19
C SER A 18 23.86 6.00 8.32
N ARG A 19 23.64 5.86 7.02
CA ARG A 19 23.64 6.96 6.05
C ARG A 19 22.41 6.89 5.16
N GLU A 20 21.85 8.05 4.88
CA GLU A 20 20.83 8.18 3.86
C GLU A 20 21.47 8.08 2.47
N THR A 21 20.91 7.25 1.60
CA THR A 21 21.39 7.04 0.22
C THR A 21 20.46 7.67 -0.81
N TRP A 22 19.22 7.97 -0.45
CA TRP A 22 18.11 8.36 -1.33
C TRP A 22 17.91 7.40 -2.51
N THR A 23 18.42 6.19 -2.39
CA THR A 23 18.16 5.08 -3.29
C THR A 23 16.70 4.63 -3.17
N MET A 24 16.25 3.79 -4.07
CA MET A 24 14.88 3.27 -4.16
C MET A 24 13.83 4.32 -4.50
N GLU A 25 12.61 3.87 -4.63
CA GLU A 25 11.50 4.66 -5.15
C GLU A 25 10.73 5.39 -4.06
N GLY A 26 9.89 6.33 -4.48
CA GLY A 26 8.88 6.92 -3.64
C GLY A 26 9.32 8.03 -2.72
N ASP A 27 8.42 8.35 -1.81
CA ASP A 27 8.54 9.34 -0.73
C ASP A 27 7.90 8.75 0.54
N PRO A 28 8.49 7.67 1.11
CA PRO A 28 7.86 6.80 2.10
C PRO A 28 7.59 7.49 3.43
N SER A 29 8.32 8.56 3.75
CA SER A 29 8.13 9.31 4.99
C SER A 29 6.73 9.93 5.09
N ILE A 30 6.12 10.27 3.96
CA ILE A 30 4.78 10.87 3.92
C ILE A 30 3.71 9.90 4.42
N PRO A 31 3.51 8.71 3.80
CA PRO A 31 2.50 7.78 4.26
C PRO A 31 2.77 7.27 5.68
N ILE A 32 4.01 7.03 6.08
CA ILE A 32 4.36 6.57 7.43
C ILE A 32 3.91 7.58 8.50
N ILE A 33 4.35 8.83 8.41
CA ILE A 33 4.03 9.85 9.42
C ILE A 33 2.55 10.24 9.36
N THR A 34 1.96 10.26 8.17
CA THR A 34 0.52 10.50 8.00
C THR A 34 -0.30 9.42 8.72
N ASP A 35 0.05 8.14 8.51
CA ASP A 35 -0.64 7.03 9.16
C ASP A 35 -0.55 7.12 10.68
N MET A 36 0.64 7.36 11.21
CA MET A 36 0.85 7.59 12.64
C MET A 36 -0.03 8.74 13.17
N TYR A 37 -0.05 9.88 12.45
CA TYR A 37 -0.85 11.04 12.85
C TYR A 37 -2.35 10.74 12.83
N LEU A 38 -2.86 10.12 11.79
CA LEU A 38 -4.29 9.79 11.65
C LEU A 38 -4.73 8.71 12.65
N LYS A 39 -3.82 7.85 13.09
CA LYS A 39 -4.04 6.86 14.14
C LYS A 39 -3.90 7.40 15.57
N GLY A 40 -3.68 8.70 15.74
CA GLY A 40 -3.71 9.36 17.06
C GLY A 40 -2.35 9.54 17.72
N LEU A 41 -1.25 9.13 17.13
CA LEU A 41 0.09 9.38 17.66
C LEU A 41 0.45 10.87 17.48
N ARG A 42 0.76 11.57 18.57
CA ARG A 42 0.96 13.03 18.59
C ARG A 42 2.27 13.46 19.25
N GLY A 43 3.17 12.51 19.50
CA GLY A 43 4.42 12.77 20.21
C GLY A 43 5.53 13.39 19.36
N PHE A 44 5.22 14.02 18.23
CA PHE A 44 6.19 14.60 17.30
C PHE A 44 5.68 15.91 16.67
N ASP A 45 6.61 16.70 16.09
CA ASP A 45 6.30 17.99 15.45
C ASP A 45 5.70 17.77 14.05
N ILE A 46 4.39 17.74 13.99
CA ILE A 46 3.65 17.55 12.73
C ILE A 46 3.80 18.74 11.78
N ASN A 47 4.02 19.96 12.29
CA ASN A 47 4.22 21.11 11.43
C ASN A 47 5.56 21.04 10.70
N LYS A 48 6.60 20.59 11.40
CA LYS A 48 7.92 20.37 10.80
C LYS A 48 7.89 19.21 9.79
N ALA A 49 7.16 18.13 10.08
CA ALA A 49 6.94 17.05 9.12
C ALA A 49 6.22 17.56 7.87
N TYR A 50 5.13 18.34 8.06
CA TYR A 50 4.37 18.90 6.95
C TYR A 50 5.22 19.83 6.06
N GLU A 51 6.06 20.67 6.67
CA GLU A 51 7.04 21.52 5.96
C GLU A 51 7.95 20.66 5.05
N ALA A 52 8.50 19.57 5.60
CA ALA A 52 9.35 18.65 4.85
C ALA A 52 8.62 17.98 3.68
N PHE A 53 7.37 17.56 3.90
CA PHE A 53 6.52 16.94 2.87
C PHE A 53 6.19 17.93 1.74
N MET A 54 5.84 19.16 2.09
CA MET A 54 5.62 20.19 1.10
C MET A 54 6.89 20.48 0.29
N LYS A 55 8.05 20.47 0.93
CA LYS A 55 9.34 20.61 0.25
C LYS A 55 9.54 19.50 -0.78
N SER A 56 9.39 18.23 -0.41
CA SER A 56 9.57 17.12 -1.35
C SER A 56 8.52 17.11 -2.47
N ALA A 57 7.29 17.48 -2.15
CA ALA A 57 6.17 17.44 -3.11
C ALA A 57 6.10 18.64 -4.05
N THR A 58 6.89 19.71 -3.84
CA THR A 58 6.80 20.96 -4.61
C THR A 58 8.13 21.55 -5.08
N THR A 59 9.28 21.06 -4.59
CA THR A 59 10.58 21.53 -5.04
C THR A 59 10.92 20.93 -6.40
N ALA A 60 10.98 21.78 -7.43
CA ALA A 60 11.38 21.37 -8.77
C ALA A 60 12.89 21.06 -8.89
N GLY A 61 13.23 20.26 -9.89
CA GLY A 61 14.60 20.01 -10.30
C GLY A 61 15.29 18.83 -9.61
N LYS A 62 16.49 18.54 -10.09
CA LYS A 62 17.31 17.38 -9.69
C LYS A 62 17.83 17.43 -8.24
N ASP A 63 17.76 18.58 -7.58
CA ASP A 63 18.16 18.73 -6.18
C ASP A 63 17.10 18.20 -5.22
N ASN A 64 15.91 17.87 -5.72
CA ASN A 64 14.90 17.18 -4.93
C ASN A 64 15.31 15.72 -4.72
N LYS A 65 15.80 15.41 -3.53
CA LYS A 65 16.31 14.07 -3.19
C LYS A 65 15.22 13.03 -3.04
N GLN A 66 14.00 13.46 -2.70
CA GLN A 66 12.86 12.55 -2.57
C GLN A 66 12.22 12.24 -3.92
N ARG A 67 12.06 13.27 -4.76
CA ARG A 67 11.35 13.18 -6.03
C ARG A 67 12.15 13.85 -7.15
N PRO A 68 13.26 13.25 -7.59
CA PRO A 68 14.15 13.88 -8.58
C PRO A 68 13.49 14.08 -9.96
N ASP A 69 12.43 13.36 -10.24
CA ASP A 69 11.60 13.40 -11.45
C ASP A 69 10.23 14.08 -11.23
N LEU A 70 10.16 14.97 -10.23
CA LEU A 70 8.92 15.70 -9.91
C LEU A 70 8.42 16.57 -11.06
N ASP A 71 9.31 17.18 -11.85
CA ASP A 71 8.92 18.13 -12.89
C ASP A 71 7.97 17.53 -13.92
N PRO A 72 8.30 16.42 -14.63
CA PRO A 72 7.35 15.80 -15.54
C PRO A 72 6.12 15.23 -14.82
N TYR A 73 6.27 14.71 -13.61
CA TYR A 73 5.14 14.23 -12.81
C TYR A 73 4.11 15.33 -12.54
N VAL A 74 4.54 16.55 -12.23
CA VAL A 74 3.63 17.69 -11.99
C VAL A 74 3.08 18.24 -13.29
N GLU A 75 3.93 18.38 -14.32
CA GLU A 75 3.56 19.01 -15.60
C GLU A 75 2.57 18.13 -16.39
N LYS A 76 2.86 16.82 -16.49
CA LYS A 76 2.13 15.88 -17.34
C LYS A 76 1.10 15.04 -16.55
N GLY A 77 1.25 14.95 -15.24
CA GLY A 77 0.51 14.01 -14.39
C GLY A 77 1.08 12.59 -14.40
N TYR A 78 2.20 12.36 -15.09
CA TYR A 78 2.93 11.09 -15.16
C TYR A 78 4.41 11.33 -15.46
N ILE A 79 5.24 10.31 -15.25
CA ILE A 79 6.66 10.32 -15.62
C ILE A 79 6.83 9.56 -16.93
N PRO A 80 7.32 10.17 -18.02
CA PRO A 80 7.58 9.45 -19.27
C PRO A 80 8.86 8.61 -19.18
N LEU A 81 8.96 7.57 -20.02
CA LEU A 81 10.21 6.86 -20.25
C LEU A 81 11.32 7.81 -20.72
N GLY A 82 12.55 7.51 -20.35
CA GLY A 82 13.72 8.32 -20.68
C GLY A 82 13.92 9.54 -19.79
N PHE A 83 13.05 9.78 -18.82
CA PHE A 83 13.29 10.76 -17.75
C PHE A 83 13.92 10.02 -16.55
N PHE A 84 15.23 9.94 -16.58
CA PHE A 84 16.00 9.11 -15.67
C PHE A 84 16.34 9.84 -14.35
N ALA A 85 16.01 9.24 -13.22
CA ALA A 85 16.53 9.66 -11.91
C ALA A 85 17.93 9.03 -11.74
N ALA A 86 18.93 9.85 -11.49
CA ALA A 86 20.36 9.53 -11.67
C ALA A 86 20.95 8.42 -10.79
N ASP A 87 20.19 7.90 -9.83
CA ASP A 87 20.64 6.95 -8.80
C ASP A 87 20.01 5.56 -8.94
N MET A 88 19.15 5.36 -9.94
CA MET A 88 18.42 4.11 -10.14
C MET A 88 18.96 3.32 -11.34
N SER A 89 19.04 2.01 -11.18
CA SER A 89 19.41 1.09 -12.26
C SER A 89 18.25 0.87 -13.20
N GLY A 90 18.10 1.70 -14.22
CA GLY A 90 17.06 1.54 -15.22
C GLY A 90 16.00 2.64 -15.23
N ASP A 91 15.04 2.55 -16.15
CA ASP A 91 13.94 3.49 -16.29
C ASP A 91 12.70 2.96 -15.58
N ASN A 92 12.45 3.46 -14.38
CA ASN A 92 11.38 3.01 -13.47
C ASN A 92 10.20 3.99 -13.41
N SER A 93 9.91 4.65 -14.50
CA SER A 93 8.97 5.77 -14.60
C SER A 93 7.57 5.49 -14.03
N VAL A 94 7.02 4.29 -14.26
CA VAL A 94 5.69 3.91 -13.75
C VAL A 94 5.75 3.67 -12.25
N SER A 95 6.72 2.88 -11.77
CA SER A 95 6.89 2.58 -10.34
C SER A 95 7.07 3.85 -9.51
N HIS A 96 7.98 4.75 -9.93
CA HIS A 96 8.18 6.05 -9.29
C HIS A 96 6.89 6.86 -9.19
N ALA A 97 6.16 6.97 -10.31
CA ALA A 97 4.92 7.72 -10.33
C ALA A 97 3.85 7.11 -9.41
N LEU A 98 3.75 5.77 -9.34
CA LEU A 98 2.79 5.08 -8.47
C LEU A 98 3.08 5.36 -6.99
N GLU A 99 4.34 5.29 -6.57
CA GLU A 99 4.76 5.65 -5.23
C GLU A 99 4.40 7.11 -4.90
N TYR A 100 4.60 8.03 -5.85
CA TYR A 100 4.22 9.43 -5.63
C TYR A 100 2.71 9.62 -5.53
N TYR A 101 1.90 8.86 -6.28
CA TYR A 101 0.44 8.94 -6.15
C TYR A 101 -0.04 8.46 -4.78
N VAL A 102 0.54 7.40 -4.24
CA VAL A 102 0.25 6.91 -2.88
C VAL A 102 0.66 7.96 -1.84
N ALA A 103 1.88 8.52 -1.96
CA ALA A 103 2.37 9.57 -1.07
C ALA A 103 1.51 10.84 -1.15
N ASP A 104 1.10 11.26 -2.36
CA ASP A 104 0.21 12.41 -2.55
C ASP A 104 -1.18 12.18 -1.97
N ASN A 105 -1.74 10.96 -2.07
CA ASN A 105 -2.98 10.63 -1.37
C ASN A 105 -2.83 10.75 0.15
N ALA A 106 -1.74 10.21 0.71
CA ALA A 106 -1.45 10.32 2.14
C ALA A 106 -1.28 11.79 2.56
N LEU A 107 -0.55 12.59 1.78
CA LEU A 107 -0.39 14.02 2.03
C LEU A 107 -1.73 14.78 1.96
N ALA A 108 -2.63 14.40 1.04
CA ALA A 108 -3.98 14.95 0.96
C ALA A 108 -4.80 14.65 2.22
N GLN A 109 -4.68 13.42 2.77
CA GLN A 109 -5.31 13.05 4.03
C GLN A 109 -4.78 13.87 5.21
N LEU A 110 -3.45 14.01 5.31
CA LEU A 110 -2.82 14.82 6.35
C LEU A 110 -3.21 16.30 6.23
N ALA A 111 -3.14 16.86 5.03
CA ALA A 111 -3.54 18.25 4.77
C ALA A 111 -5.00 18.50 5.19
N SER A 112 -5.90 17.56 4.88
CA SER A 112 -7.29 17.61 5.32
C SER A 112 -7.41 17.61 6.84
N ALA A 113 -6.68 16.72 7.52
CA ALA A 113 -6.68 16.64 8.99
C ALA A 113 -6.11 17.89 9.67
N LEU A 114 -5.19 18.59 8.99
CA LEU A 114 -4.59 19.86 9.44
C LEU A 114 -5.40 21.10 8.98
N GLY A 115 -6.55 20.93 8.32
CA GLY A 115 -7.40 22.03 7.84
C GLY A 115 -6.89 22.77 6.60
N LYS A 116 -5.86 22.23 5.91
CA LYS A 116 -5.23 22.82 4.72
C LYS A 116 -5.97 22.40 3.44
N LYS A 117 -7.15 22.97 3.24
CA LYS A 117 -8.11 22.53 2.20
C LYS A 117 -7.57 22.58 0.77
N ASN A 118 -6.80 23.63 0.42
CA ASN A 118 -6.25 23.79 -0.93
C ASN A 118 -5.22 22.70 -1.23
N ASP A 119 -4.31 22.42 -0.30
CA ASP A 119 -3.30 21.38 -0.43
C ASP A 119 -3.95 20.00 -0.49
N ALA A 120 -4.96 19.75 0.35
CA ALA A 120 -5.73 18.50 0.30
C ALA A 120 -6.39 18.27 -1.07
N LYS A 121 -6.94 19.32 -1.69
CA LYS A 121 -7.52 19.23 -3.04
C LYS A 121 -6.45 18.97 -4.10
N LEU A 122 -5.34 19.70 -4.05
CA LEU A 122 -4.22 19.58 -4.98
C LEU A 122 -3.68 18.14 -5.00
N PHE A 123 -3.27 17.65 -3.83
CA PHE A 123 -2.63 16.33 -3.73
C PHE A 123 -3.62 15.19 -4.01
N ARG A 124 -4.89 15.33 -3.65
CA ARG A 124 -5.91 14.37 -4.07
C ARG A 124 -6.05 14.30 -5.59
N GLN A 125 -6.02 15.44 -6.28
CA GLN A 125 -6.08 15.45 -7.74
C GLN A 125 -4.83 14.79 -8.36
N ARG A 126 -3.65 15.13 -7.84
CA ARG A 126 -2.38 14.56 -8.32
C ARG A 126 -2.32 13.04 -8.15
N SER A 127 -2.83 12.52 -7.02
CA SER A 127 -2.84 11.08 -6.75
C SER A 127 -3.67 10.25 -7.75
N LEU A 128 -4.44 10.87 -8.61
CA LEU A 128 -5.24 10.21 -9.64
C LEU A 128 -4.53 10.10 -11.00
N GLY A 129 -3.28 10.51 -11.11
CA GLY A 129 -2.50 10.51 -12.35
C GLY A 129 -2.19 9.11 -12.88
N TYR A 130 -2.26 8.05 -12.07
CA TYR A 130 -2.10 6.65 -12.49
C TYR A 130 -2.98 6.28 -13.70
N LYS A 131 -4.09 7.02 -13.91
CA LYS A 131 -5.02 6.80 -15.02
C LYS A 131 -4.40 7.00 -16.39
N HIS A 132 -3.33 7.79 -16.49
CA HIS A 132 -2.58 7.98 -17.74
C HIS A 132 -1.92 6.67 -18.20
N TYR A 133 -1.41 5.89 -17.27
CA TYR A 133 -0.71 4.63 -17.60
C TYR A 133 -1.63 3.47 -17.97
N TYR A 134 -2.93 3.53 -17.67
CA TYR A 134 -3.80 2.38 -17.92
C TYR A 134 -4.06 2.17 -19.41
N SER A 135 -3.55 1.06 -19.94
CA SER A 135 -3.77 0.62 -21.31
C SER A 135 -4.96 -0.36 -21.37
N LYS A 136 -5.99 0.00 -22.16
CA LYS A 136 -7.13 -0.90 -22.39
C LYS A 136 -6.73 -2.12 -23.24
N GLU A 137 -5.70 -2.00 -24.05
CA GLU A 137 -5.20 -3.07 -24.91
C GLU A 137 -4.58 -4.20 -24.09
N SER A 138 -3.61 -3.88 -23.21
CA SER A 138 -2.99 -4.86 -22.32
C SER A 138 -3.86 -5.18 -21.09
N GLY A 139 -4.70 -4.24 -20.68
CA GLY A 139 -5.48 -4.32 -19.45
C GLY A 139 -4.66 -4.10 -18.18
N THR A 140 -3.46 -3.57 -18.32
CA THR A 140 -2.49 -3.27 -17.26
C THR A 140 -2.03 -1.83 -17.36
N LEU A 141 -1.25 -1.39 -16.37
CA LEU A 141 -0.46 -0.17 -16.53
C LEU A 141 0.64 -0.43 -17.57
N ARG A 142 0.92 0.57 -18.40
CA ARG A 142 1.88 0.50 -19.50
C ARG A 142 2.71 1.78 -19.52
N PRO A 143 4.02 1.68 -19.67
CA PRO A 143 4.89 2.84 -19.75
C PRO A 143 4.55 3.76 -20.91
N ILE A 144 4.80 5.07 -20.74
CA ILE A 144 4.50 6.11 -21.69
C ILE A 144 5.82 6.73 -22.18
N ASN A 145 6.02 6.81 -23.47
CA ASN A 145 7.18 7.45 -24.11
C ASN A 145 7.15 8.98 -23.91
N ALA A 146 8.26 9.64 -24.18
CA ALA A 146 8.38 11.10 -24.08
C ALA A 146 7.38 11.86 -24.99
N ASP A 147 6.98 11.27 -26.12
CA ASP A 147 5.99 11.81 -27.05
C ASP A 147 4.52 11.59 -26.62
N GLY A 148 4.30 10.88 -25.51
CA GLY A 148 2.96 10.57 -24.98
C GLY A 148 2.35 9.29 -25.51
N SER A 149 3.01 8.56 -26.40
CA SER A 149 2.57 7.24 -26.86
C SER A 149 2.91 6.14 -25.83
N PHE A 150 2.13 5.06 -25.82
CA PHE A 150 2.51 3.88 -25.02
C PHE A 150 3.73 3.16 -25.62
N LEU A 151 4.58 2.64 -24.73
CA LEU A 151 5.71 1.79 -25.12
C LEU A 151 5.22 0.63 -26.01
N THR A 152 5.87 0.43 -27.17
CA THR A 152 5.55 -0.66 -28.10
C THR A 152 6.85 -1.17 -28.74
N PRO A 153 7.13 -2.49 -28.78
CA PRO A 153 6.27 -3.56 -28.23
C PRO A 153 6.23 -3.57 -26.70
N PHE A 154 5.22 -4.20 -26.11
CA PHE A 154 5.06 -4.31 -24.67
C PHE A 154 4.45 -5.66 -24.29
N ASN A 155 5.12 -6.39 -23.41
CA ASN A 155 4.60 -7.58 -22.75
C ASN A 155 4.44 -7.32 -21.27
N PRO A 156 3.23 -7.42 -20.67
CA PRO A 156 2.99 -7.10 -19.26
C PRO A 156 3.63 -8.06 -18.25
N GLU A 157 4.21 -9.19 -18.72
CA GLU A 157 4.94 -10.15 -17.88
C GLU A 157 6.45 -9.88 -17.86
N ASP A 158 6.96 -9.00 -18.72
CA ASP A 158 8.37 -8.61 -18.68
C ASP A 158 8.68 -7.93 -17.33
N GLY A 159 9.86 -8.24 -16.76
CA GLY A 159 10.27 -7.74 -15.45
C GLY A 159 10.00 -8.69 -14.28
N ALA A 160 9.31 -9.79 -14.50
CA ALA A 160 9.16 -10.83 -13.48
C ALA A 160 10.52 -11.35 -12.99
N ASN A 161 10.57 -11.78 -11.71
CA ASN A 161 11.79 -12.28 -11.08
C ASN A 161 12.99 -11.30 -11.12
N PHE A 162 12.73 -10.02 -10.86
CA PHE A 162 13.75 -8.96 -10.81
C PHE A 162 14.50 -8.74 -12.15
N SER A 163 13.96 -9.19 -13.26
CA SER A 163 14.50 -8.85 -14.56
C SER A 163 14.15 -7.40 -14.94
N ASN A 164 15.05 -6.72 -15.65
CA ASN A 164 14.79 -5.34 -16.07
C ASN A 164 13.60 -5.26 -17.01
N CYS A 165 12.67 -4.38 -16.67
CA CYS A 165 11.56 -3.99 -17.53
C CYS A 165 11.45 -2.47 -17.56
N PRO A 166 11.44 -1.83 -18.73
CA PRO A 166 11.24 -0.38 -18.80
C PRO A 166 9.95 0.03 -18.10
N GLY A 167 10.08 0.99 -17.20
CA GLY A 167 8.96 1.57 -16.43
C GLY A 167 8.67 0.91 -15.08
N PHE A 168 9.18 -0.29 -14.81
CA PHE A 168 8.90 -1.03 -13.57
C PHE A 168 10.19 -1.43 -12.85
N HIS A 169 10.23 -1.18 -11.57
CA HIS A 169 11.34 -1.56 -10.70
C HIS A 169 11.06 -2.92 -10.05
N GLU A 170 12.02 -3.83 -10.17
CA GLU A 170 11.98 -5.15 -9.52
C GLU A 170 10.65 -5.91 -9.71
N GLY A 171 10.00 -5.73 -10.85
CA GLY A 171 8.72 -6.38 -11.11
C GLY A 171 8.18 -6.11 -12.51
N SER A 172 7.03 -6.69 -12.79
CA SER A 172 6.30 -6.59 -14.04
C SER A 172 5.12 -5.62 -13.94
N ALA A 173 4.46 -5.35 -15.07
CA ALA A 173 3.21 -4.59 -15.03
C ALA A 173 2.12 -5.24 -14.17
N TRP A 174 2.13 -6.56 -14.01
CA TRP A 174 1.17 -7.25 -13.14
C TRP A 174 1.41 -6.94 -11.66
N ASN A 175 2.67 -6.82 -11.22
CA ASN A 175 3.00 -6.48 -9.84
C ASN A 175 2.64 -5.03 -9.48
N TYR A 176 2.51 -4.15 -10.47
CA TYR A 176 2.20 -2.73 -10.24
C TYR A 176 0.78 -2.31 -10.61
N THR A 177 0.06 -3.08 -11.46
CA THR A 177 -1.26 -2.66 -11.98
C THR A 177 -2.30 -2.43 -10.89
N PHE A 178 -2.26 -3.17 -9.79
CA PHE A 178 -3.19 -3.00 -8.69
C PHE A 178 -2.60 -2.22 -7.52
N TYR A 179 -1.36 -1.71 -7.63
CA TYR A 179 -0.74 -0.84 -6.63
C TYR A 179 -1.35 0.58 -6.67
N ILE A 180 -2.67 0.62 -6.51
CA ILE A 180 -3.50 1.82 -6.45
C ILE A 180 -4.49 1.67 -5.28
N PRO A 181 -3.98 1.45 -4.04
CA PRO A 181 -4.83 1.15 -2.89
C PRO A 181 -5.72 2.32 -2.49
N HIS A 182 -5.34 3.53 -2.87
CA HIS A 182 -6.04 4.77 -2.56
C HIS A 182 -7.25 5.07 -3.47
N ASP A 183 -7.33 4.47 -4.66
CA ASP A 183 -8.47 4.66 -5.59
C ASP A 183 -8.87 3.35 -6.29
N VAL A 184 -9.09 2.29 -5.54
CA VAL A 184 -9.52 0.98 -6.05
C VAL A 184 -10.83 1.10 -6.86
N ASN A 185 -11.74 1.99 -6.47
CA ASN A 185 -12.97 2.24 -7.24
C ASN A 185 -12.71 2.88 -8.60
N GLY A 186 -11.73 3.80 -8.69
CA GLY A 186 -11.29 4.39 -9.94
C GLY A 186 -10.68 3.35 -10.87
N LEU A 187 -9.82 2.50 -10.31
CA LEU A 187 -9.20 1.38 -11.06
C LEU A 187 -10.25 0.40 -11.58
N MET A 188 -11.23 0.00 -10.75
CA MET A 188 -12.35 -0.83 -11.19
C MET A 188 -13.08 -0.23 -12.40
N LYS A 189 -13.33 1.09 -12.38
CA LYS A 189 -14.00 1.77 -13.50
C LYS A 189 -13.14 1.73 -14.78
N LEU A 190 -11.83 1.96 -14.67
CA LEU A 190 -10.91 1.87 -15.81
C LEU A 190 -10.89 0.47 -16.42
N MET A 191 -10.92 -0.57 -15.58
CA MET A 191 -10.93 -1.97 -16.00
C MET A 191 -12.26 -2.45 -16.58
N GLY A 192 -13.30 -1.62 -16.60
CA GLY A 192 -14.63 -1.99 -17.13
C GLY A 192 -15.60 -2.54 -16.08
N GLY A 193 -15.33 -2.31 -14.79
CA GLY A 193 -16.23 -2.62 -13.69
C GLY A 193 -15.74 -3.75 -12.78
N LYS A 194 -16.54 -4.03 -11.76
CA LYS A 194 -16.21 -4.96 -10.66
C LYS A 194 -15.81 -6.35 -11.17
N LYS A 195 -16.57 -6.93 -12.10
CA LYS A 195 -16.28 -8.27 -12.63
C LYS A 195 -14.95 -8.34 -13.36
N ALA A 196 -14.66 -7.34 -14.19
CA ALA A 196 -13.40 -7.26 -14.91
C ALA A 196 -12.21 -7.10 -13.96
N PHE A 197 -12.35 -6.25 -12.93
CA PHE A 197 -11.36 -6.07 -11.88
C PHE A 197 -11.08 -7.39 -11.13
N VAL A 198 -12.13 -8.06 -10.62
CA VAL A 198 -11.99 -9.33 -9.90
C VAL A 198 -11.33 -10.40 -10.76
N ASN A 199 -11.76 -10.54 -12.01
CA ASN A 199 -11.17 -11.54 -12.92
C ASN A 199 -9.69 -11.28 -13.19
N ARG A 200 -9.28 -10.00 -13.38
CA ARG A 200 -7.88 -9.64 -13.59
C ARG A 200 -7.05 -9.84 -12.33
N LEU A 201 -7.57 -9.45 -11.17
CA LEU A 201 -6.88 -9.67 -9.91
C LEU A 201 -6.72 -11.17 -9.63
N GLN A 202 -7.76 -11.99 -9.87
CA GLN A 202 -7.66 -13.43 -9.71
C GLN A 202 -6.67 -14.06 -10.71
N HIS A 203 -6.59 -13.52 -11.93
CA HIS A 203 -5.60 -13.95 -12.92
C HIS A 203 -4.16 -13.84 -12.41
N VAL A 204 -3.84 -12.82 -11.61
CA VAL A 204 -2.52 -12.66 -11.01
C VAL A 204 -2.17 -13.85 -10.10
N PHE A 205 -3.12 -14.30 -9.27
CA PHE A 205 -2.92 -15.44 -8.37
C PHE A 205 -2.93 -16.79 -9.11
N ASP A 206 -3.87 -16.99 -10.04
CA ASP A 206 -4.05 -18.25 -10.75
C ASP A 206 -2.89 -18.57 -11.70
N ASN A 207 -2.15 -17.56 -12.15
CA ASN A 207 -1.03 -17.73 -13.08
C ASN A 207 0.35 -17.50 -12.45
N GLY A 208 0.41 -17.37 -11.12
CA GLY A 208 1.69 -17.19 -10.41
C GLY A 208 2.41 -15.88 -10.73
N LEU A 209 1.64 -14.83 -11.06
CA LEU A 209 2.16 -13.49 -11.34
C LEU A 209 2.27 -12.62 -10.07
N TYR A 210 1.71 -13.10 -8.96
CA TYR A 210 1.84 -12.49 -7.64
C TYR A 210 3.22 -12.79 -7.07
N ASP A 211 3.94 -11.77 -6.64
CA ASP A 211 5.22 -11.93 -5.97
C ASP A 211 5.06 -11.74 -4.45
N PRO A 212 5.07 -12.81 -3.65
CA PRO A 212 4.95 -12.72 -2.20
C PRO A 212 6.20 -12.12 -1.54
N ALA A 213 7.29 -12.00 -2.28
CA ALA A 213 8.60 -11.59 -1.78
C ALA A 213 8.90 -10.09 -2.01
N ASN A 214 7.99 -9.36 -2.67
CA ASN A 214 8.18 -7.95 -2.98
C ASN A 214 6.95 -7.11 -2.63
N GLU A 215 7.15 -5.86 -2.23
CA GLU A 215 6.15 -4.98 -1.63
C GLU A 215 5.06 -4.47 -2.58
N PRO A 216 5.29 -4.26 -3.89
CA PRO A 216 4.30 -3.64 -4.78
C PRO A 216 2.94 -4.31 -4.76
N ASP A 217 2.89 -5.61 -4.60
CA ASP A 217 1.64 -6.38 -4.66
C ASP A 217 1.21 -7.04 -3.34
N ILE A 218 1.91 -6.80 -2.22
CA ILE A 218 1.57 -7.40 -0.91
C ILE A 218 0.14 -7.07 -0.42
N ALA A 219 -0.47 -5.98 -0.89
CA ALA A 219 -1.85 -5.63 -0.56
C ALA A 219 -2.88 -6.33 -1.47
N TYR A 220 -2.48 -6.95 -2.58
CA TYR A 220 -3.38 -7.52 -3.59
C TYR A 220 -4.40 -8.51 -3.03
N PRO A 221 -4.07 -9.46 -2.16
CA PRO A 221 -5.04 -10.41 -1.64
C PRO A 221 -6.19 -9.75 -0.87
N TYR A 222 -5.98 -8.53 -0.36
CA TYR A 222 -7.00 -7.77 0.37
C TYR A 222 -7.94 -6.98 -0.53
N LEU A 223 -7.56 -6.73 -1.79
CA LEU A 223 -8.34 -5.92 -2.71
C LEU A 223 -9.65 -6.59 -3.14
N PHE A 224 -9.78 -7.91 -3.06
CA PHE A 224 -11.05 -8.58 -3.30
C PHE A 224 -12.14 -8.12 -2.33
N SER A 225 -11.80 -7.83 -1.08
CA SER A 225 -12.73 -7.31 -0.07
C SER A 225 -13.26 -5.90 -0.36
N ARG A 226 -12.71 -5.22 -1.39
CA ARG A 226 -13.25 -3.95 -1.90
C ARG A 226 -14.44 -4.16 -2.84
N VAL A 227 -14.79 -5.42 -3.17
CA VAL A 227 -15.90 -5.80 -4.04
C VAL A 227 -16.89 -6.66 -3.25
N ALA A 228 -18.08 -6.13 -3.00
CA ALA A 228 -19.11 -6.85 -2.23
C ALA A 228 -19.45 -8.20 -2.88
N GLY A 229 -19.40 -9.26 -2.08
CA GLY A 229 -19.63 -10.64 -2.49
C GLY A 229 -18.36 -11.42 -2.88
N GLU A 230 -17.19 -10.73 -2.96
CA GLU A 230 -15.92 -11.35 -3.33
C GLU A 230 -14.92 -11.43 -2.14
N GLU A 231 -15.34 -11.06 -0.95
CA GLU A 231 -14.50 -11.02 0.26
C GLU A 231 -13.95 -12.40 0.65
N TRP A 232 -14.64 -13.45 0.27
CA TRP A 232 -14.19 -14.83 0.46
C TRP A 232 -12.86 -15.12 -0.26
N ARG A 233 -12.59 -14.43 -1.38
CA ARG A 233 -11.32 -14.56 -2.10
C ARG A 233 -10.15 -14.01 -1.27
N THR A 234 -10.33 -12.87 -0.60
CA THR A 234 -9.34 -12.37 0.36
C THR A 234 -9.01 -13.44 1.40
N GLN A 235 -10.03 -14.07 1.99
CA GLN A 235 -9.84 -15.06 3.04
C GLN A 235 -9.11 -16.31 2.50
N LYS A 236 -9.45 -16.75 1.30
CA LYS A 236 -8.82 -17.89 0.62
C LYS A 236 -7.36 -17.60 0.26
N GLU A 237 -7.10 -16.49 -0.43
CA GLU A 237 -5.75 -16.17 -0.92
C GLU A 237 -4.80 -15.86 0.25
N VAL A 238 -5.24 -15.10 1.26
CA VAL A 238 -4.42 -14.84 2.46
C VAL A 238 -4.08 -16.14 3.19
N ALA A 239 -5.04 -17.04 3.37
CA ALA A 239 -4.79 -18.33 4.02
C ALA A 239 -3.80 -19.19 3.21
N ALA A 240 -3.94 -19.22 1.88
CA ALA A 240 -3.04 -19.98 0.99
C ALA A 240 -1.61 -19.40 1.00
N LEU A 241 -1.45 -18.09 1.03
CA LEU A 241 -0.15 -17.42 1.10
C LEU A 241 0.55 -17.68 2.45
N LEU A 242 -0.19 -17.58 3.57
CA LEU A 242 0.34 -17.90 4.89
C LEU A 242 0.80 -19.37 4.97
N ASP A 243 0.01 -20.31 4.49
CA ASP A 243 0.33 -21.73 4.51
C ASP A 243 1.55 -22.07 3.65
N LYS A 244 1.65 -21.45 2.48
CA LYS A 244 2.69 -21.74 1.49
C LYS A 244 4.04 -21.10 1.81
N TYR A 245 4.05 -19.86 2.28
CA TYR A 245 5.26 -19.04 2.31
C TYR A 245 5.76 -18.70 3.71
N TYR A 246 4.91 -18.82 4.75
CA TYR A 246 5.31 -18.47 6.12
C TYR A 246 5.38 -19.70 7.00
N THR A 247 6.59 -20.15 7.27
CA THR A 247 6.87 -21.38 8.03
C THR A 247 7.69 -21.11 9.29
N ASP A 248 7.85 -22.11 10.14
CA ASP A 248 8.67 -22.07 11.37
C ASP A 248 10.16 -22.40 11.12
N LYS A 249 10.61 -22.34 9.87
CA LYS A 249 12.00 -22.63 9.48
C LYS A 249 12.82 -21.34 9.33
N PRO A 250 14.16 -21.42 9.35
CA PRO A 250 15.02 -20.25 9.13
C PRO A 250 14.72 -19.47 7.84
N GLU A 251 14.35 -20.17 6.76
CA GLU A 251 13.92 -19.64 5.47
C GLU A 251 12.40 -19.46 5.35
N GLY A 252 11.73 -19.26 6.47
CA GLY A 252 10.28 -19.29 6.60
C GLY A 252 9.54 -18.02 6.18
N ILE A 253 10.16 -17.10 5.44
CA ILE A 253 9.54 -15.95 4.78
C ILE A 253 9.87 -16.00 3.29
N PRO A 254 9.02 -15.40 2.41
CA PRO A 254 9.17 -15.58 0.96
C PRO A 254 10.37 -14.87 0.33
N GLY A 255 10.97 -13.90 1.01
CA GLY A 255 12.12 -13.13 0.52
C GLY A 255 12.84 -12.43 1.66
N ASN A 256 13.37 -11.24 1.41
CA ASN A 256 13.91 -10.40 2.47
C ASN A 256 12.77 -9.88 3.37
N ASP A 257 13.06 -9.69 4.65
CA ASP A 257 12.05 -9.17 5.59
C ASP A 257 11.81 -7.66 5.45
N ASP A 258 12.70 -6.96 4.77
CA ASP A 258 12.66 -5.54 4.43
C ASP A 258 12.17 -4.65 5.58
N CYS A 259 13.03 -4.53 6.59
CA CYS A 259 12.77 -3.80 7.84
C CYS A 259 11.53 -4.28 8.60
N GLY A 260 11.15 -5.54 8.45
CA GLY A 260 10.01 -6.16 9.13
C GLY A 260 8.72 -6.16 8.31
N THR A 261 8.74 -5.75 7.04
CA THR A 261 7.53 -5.64 6.20
C THR A 261 6.87 -7.00 5.99
N MET A 262 7.64 -8.05 5.64
CA MET A 262 7.09 -9.39 5.41
C MET A 262 6.60 -10.03 6.71
N SER A 263 7.35 -9.91 7.80
CA SER A 263 6.92 -10.36 9.13
C SER A 263 5.66 -9.63 9.61
N ALA A 264 5.58 -8.33 9.40
CA ALA A 264 4.40 -7.54 9.75
C ALA A 264 3.17 -7.95 8.92
N TRP A 265 3.35 -8.23 7.62
CA TRP A 265 2.27 -8.75 6.76
C TRP A 265 1.73 -10.07 7.32
N ALA A 266 2.63 -11.01 7.66
CA ALA A 266 2.23 -12.29 8.21
C ALA A 266 1.48 -12.14 9.55
N ILE A 267 2.04 -11.37 10.49
CA ILE A 267 1.45 -11.18 11.83
C ILE A 267 0.07 -10.51 11.70
N MET A 268 -0.04 -9.44 10.93
CA MET A 268 -1.30 -8.74 10.74
C MET A 268 -2.35 -9.64 10.06
N SER A 269 -1.95 -10.39 9.04
CA SER A 269 -2.80 -11.37 8.37
C SER A 269 -3.28 -12.47 9.31
N MET A 270 -2.39 -13.02 10.15
CA MET A 270 -2.74 -14.02 11.17
C MET A 270 -3.67 -13.48 12.24
N MET A 271 -3.60 -12.18 12.54
CA MET A 271 -4.54 -11.51 13.46
C MET A 271 -5.93 -11.28 12.83
N GLY A 272 -6.03 -11.38 11.50
CA GLY A 272 -7.29 -11.21 10.77
C GLY A 272 -7.57 -9.79 10.30
N LEU A 273 -6.55 -8.93 10.16
CA LEU A 273 -6.67 -7.57 9.64
C LEU A 273 -5.38 -7.09 8.97
N TYR A 274 -5.49 -6.22 7.97
CA TYR A 274 -4.34 -5.65 7.27
C TYR A 274 -4.61 -4.21 6.83
N PRO A 275 -3.64 -3.26 6.98
CA PRO A 275 -3.75 -1.90 6.49
C PRO A 275 -3.40 -1.85 4.99
N ASP A 276 -4.38 -2.07 4.13
CA ASP A 276 -4.21 -2.23 2.68
C ASP A 276 -3.94 -0.93 1.90
N CYS A 277 -3.88 0.21 2.58
CA CYS A 277 -3.56 1.50 1.97
C CYS A 277 -2.72 2.35 2.94
N PRO A 278 -1.41 2.48 2.71
CA PRO A 278 -0.54 3.31 3.54
C PRO A 278 -1.01 4.77 3.62
N GLY A 279 -1.02 5.33 4.83
CA GLY A 279 -1.50 6.69 5.08
C GLY A 279 -3.02 6.84 5.17
N GLU A 280 -3.78 5.75 5.12
CA GLU A 280 -5.21 5.72 5.46
C GLU A 280 -5.43 4.91 6.75
N PRO A 281 -6.16 5.45 7.75
CA PRO A 281 -6.32 4.78 9.03
C PRO A 281 -7.43 3.71 8.99
N TYR A 282 -7.31 2.76 8.06
CA TYR A 282 -8.27 1.67 7.87
C TYR A 282 -7.59 0.31 7.82
N TYR A 283 -8.37 -0.73 8.12
CA TYR A 283 -7.96 -2.12 8.00
C TYR A 283 -8.99 -2.90 7.19
N THR A 284 -8.52 -3.76 6.31
CA THR A 284 -9.33 -4.79 5.67
C THR A 284 -9.27 -6.07 6.51
N LEU A 285 -10.44 -6.68 6.74
CA LEU A 285 -10.60 -7.84 7.61
C LEU A 285 -10.49 -9.14 6.80
N THR A 286 -9.84 -10.12 7.41
CA THR A 286 -9.73 -11.50 6.91
C THR A 286 -9.92 -12.49 8.05
N THR A 287 -9.84 -13.78 7.78
CA THR A 287 -10.04 -14.83 8.79
C THR A 287 -8.81 -14.94 9.69
N PRO A 288 -8.94 -14.74 11.02
CA PRO A 288 -7.81 -14.93 11.92
C PRO A 288 -7.34 -16.38 11.98
N VAL A 289 -6.04 -16.57 12.17
CA VAL A 289 -5.44 -17.89 12.43
C VAL A 289 -5.61 -18.27 13.90
N PHE A 290 -5.49 -17.29 14.79
CA PHE A 290 -5.56 -17.50 16.24
C PHE A 290 -7.00 -17.45 16.75
N SER A 291 -7.28 -18.24 17.82
CA SER A 291 -8.56 -18.17 18.53
C SER A 291 -8.72 -16.87 19.32
N LYS A 292 -7.58 -16.30 19.80
CA LYS A 292 -7.56 -15.04 20.53
C LYS A 292 -6.23 -14.33 20.38
N VAL A 293 -6.28 -13.02 20.13
CA VAL A 293 -5.15 -12.08 20.16
C VAL A 293 -5.52 -10.93 21.09
N THR A 294 -4.60 -10.49 21.93
CA THR A 294 -4.74 -9.28 22.73
C THR A 294 -3.66 -8.30 22.36
N LEU A 295 -4.05 -7.10 21.92
CA LEU A 295 -3.15 -6.01 21.60
C LEU A 295 -3.13 -5.05 22.80
N HIS A 296 -2.00 -4.98 23.50
CA HIS A 296 -1.79 -4.07 24.62
C HIS A 296 -1.42 -2.68 24.06
N LEU A 297 -2.37 -1.76 24.11
CA LEU A 297 -2.16 -0.41 23.58
C LEU A 297 -1.56 0.52 24.63
N ASN A 298 -0.73 1.45 24.17
CA ASN A 298 -0.18 2.47 25.06
C ASN A 298 -1.30 3.40 25.58
N PRO A 299 -1.56 3.45 26.89
CA PRO A 299 -2.67 4.20 27.47
C PRO A 299 -2.55 5.72 27.29
N LYS A 300 -1.34 6.23 27.02
CA LYS A 300 -1.12 7.64 26.67
C LYS A 300 -1.91 8.06 25.42
N TYR A 301 -1.99 7.16 24.42
CA TYR A 301 -2.65 7.43 23.16
C TYR A 301 -4.04 6.77 23.06
N TYR A 302 -4.21 5.65 23.76
CA TYR A 302 -5.42 4.82 23.72
C TYR A 302 -5.93 4.53 25.13
N PRO A 303 -6.56 5.50 25.79
CA PRO A 303 -6.94 5.39 27.20
C PRO A 303 -8.01 4.32 27.49
N LYS A 304 -8.68 3.82 26.44
CA LYS A 304 -9.64 2.71 26.60
C LYS A 304 -8.98 1.34 26.80
N GLY A 305 -7.66 1.24 26.61
CA GLY A 305 -6.86 0.04 26.85
C GLY A 305 -6.83 -0.93 25.69
N ASP A 306 -6.73 -2.22 26.00
CA ASP A 306 -6.45 -3.30 25.07
C ASP A 306 -7.53 -3.52 24.00
N ILE A 307 -7.12 -4.03 22.84
CA ILE A 307 -8.01 -4.60 21.84
C ILE A 307 -7.91 -6.11 21.92
N VAL A 308 -9.05 -6.78 21.91
CA VAL A 308 -9.16 -8.24 21.83
C VAL A 308 -9.74 -8.62 20.46
N ILE A 309 -9.00 -9.42 19.73
CA ILE A 309 -9.47 -10.06 18.50
C ILE A 309 -9.68 -11.54 18.81
N SER A 310 -10.86 -12.06 18.52
CA SER A 310 -11.21 -13.45 18.84
C SER A 310 -11.94 -14.15 17.68
N SER A 311 -11.84 -15.47 17.66
CA SER A 311 -12.49 -16.31 16.66
C SER A 311 -12.97 -17.61 17.27
N ASP A 312 -14.12 -18.13 16.81
CA ASP A 312 -14.63 -19.47 17.11
C ASP A 312 -13.98 -20.57 16.24
N ARG A 313 -12.91 -20.24 15.52
CA ARG A 313 -12.16 -21.17 14.67
C ARG A 313 -11.56 -22.30 15.48
N THR A 314 -11.88 -23.55 15.13
CA THR A 314 -11.39 -24.77 15.77
C THR A 314 -10.61 -25.68 14.81
N SER A 315 -10.61 -25.36 13.50
CA SER A 315 -9.93 -26.12 12.47
C SER A 315 -9.35 -25.20 11.39
N PRO A 316 -8.18 -25.50 10.84
CA PRO A 316 -7.61 -24.80 9.68
C PRO A 316 -8.55 -24.73 8.47
N SER A 317 -9.44 -25.72 8.30
CA SER A 317 -10.41 -25.75 7.18
C SER A 317 -11.55 -24.75 7.30
N GLN A 318 -11.70 -24.08 8.44
CA GLN A 318 -12.68 -23.00 8.63
C GLN A 318 -12.10 -21.70 8.13
N LEU A 319 -12.11 -21.50 6.83
CA LEU A 319 -11.48 -20.37 6.15
C LEU A 319 -12.38 -19.15 6.02
N TYR A 320 -13.72 -19.33 6.04
CA TYR A 320 -14.63 -18.28 5.63
C TYR A 320 -15.36 -17.65 6.83
N ILE A 321 -15.42 -16.33 6.81
CA ILE A 321 -16.14 -15.56 7.81
C ILE A 321 -17.65 -15.71 7.57
N LYS A 322 -18.38 -16.10 8.63
CA LYS A 322 -19.83 -16.20 8.65
C LYS A 322 -20.46 -14.91 9.19
N ASN A 323 -19.93 -14.41 10.30
CA ASN A 323 -20.37 -13.18 10.95
C ASN A 323 -19.17 -12.49 11.62
N MET A 324 -19.27 -11.19 11.80
CA MET A 324 -18.33 -10.39 12.58
C MET A 324 -19.07 -9.46 13.52
N THR A 325 -18.51 -9.20 14.68
CA THR A 325 -18.98 -8.16 15.62
C THR A 325 -17.81 -7.31 16.10
N LEU A 326 -18.07 -6.04 16.35
CA LEU A 326 -17.15 -5.10 17.00
C LEU A 326 -17.85 -4.41 18.16
N GLY A 327 -17.30 -4.58 19.38
CA GLY A 327 -17.94 -4.09 20.60
C GLY A 327 -19.36 -4.64 20.79
N GLY A 328 -19.59 -5.91 20.44
CA GLY A 328 -20.88 -6.58 20.47
C GLY A 328 -21.86 -6.19 19.36
N LYS A 329 -21.53 -5.23 18.50
CA LYS A 329 -22.38 -4.81 17.36
C LYS A 329 -21.98 -5.54 16.08
N LYS A 330 -22.97 -5.99 15.33
CA LYS A 330 -22.76 -6.68 14.04
C LYS A 330 -22.02 -5.75 13.06
N LEU A 331 -20.96 -6.25 12.45
CA LEU A 331 -20.30 -5.63 11.30
C LEU A 331 -20.87 -6.18 10.00
N THR A 332 -21.09 -5.29 9.03
CA THR A 332 -21.56 -5.62 7.68
C THR A 332 -20.54 -5.28 6.60
N THR A 333 -19.39 -4.73 7.01
CA THR A 333 -18.29 -4.38 6.12
C THR A 333 -17.01 -5.12 6.54
N TYR A 334 -16.20 -5.46 5.55
CA TYR A 334 -14.87 -6.03 5.76
C TYR A 334 -13.77 -4.95 5.85
N ARG A 335 -14.15 -3.68 5.96
CA ARG A 335 -13.21 -2.58 6.17
C ARG A 335 -13.65 -1.74 7.34
N ILE A 336 -12.77 -1.58 8.32
CA ILE A 336 -13.01 -0.79 9.53
C ILE A 336 -11.91 0.25 9.71
N SER A 337 -12.27 1.40 10.29
CA SER A 337 -11.27 2.41 10.66
C SER A 337 -10.53 2.02 11.93
N HIS A 338 -9.32 2.56 12.07
CA HIS A 338 -8.55 2.46 13.31
C HIS A 338 -9.34 2.98 14.52
N ARG A 339 -10.10 4.06 14.33
CA ARG A 339 -10.94 4.62 15.38
C ARG A 339 -12.04 3.66 15.81
N GLU A 340 -12.76 3.05 14.86
CA GLU A 340 -13.79 2.05 15.19
C GLU A 340 -13.19 0.89 15.96
N LEU A 341 -12.03 0.37 15.54
CA LEU A 341 -11.35 -0.73 16.20
C LEU A 341 -10.94 -0.36 17.64
N THR A 342 -10.32 0.80 17.83
CA THR A 342 -9.86 1.24 19.17
C THR A 342 -10.99 1.68 20.09
N GLU A 343 -12.14 2.11 19.56
CA GLU A 343 -13.33 2.43 20.32
C GLU A 343 -14.16 1.17 20.64
N GLY A 344 -14.27 0.23 19.71
CA GLY A 344 -15.04 -1.00 19.86
C GLY A 344 -14.32 -2.06 20.69
N ARG A 345 -13.01 -2.17 20.55
CA ARG A 345 -12.06 -2.98 21.34
C ARG A 345 -12.20 -4.50 21.24
N GLU A 346 -13.38 -5.04 21.07
CA GLU A 346 -13.64 -6.47 20.96
C GLU A 346 -14.10 -6.80 19.55
N LEU A 347 -13.18 -7.30 18.72
CA LEU A 347 -13.47 -7.78 17.37
C LEU A 347 -13.61 -9.30 17.41
N HIS A 348 -14.79 -9.81 17.06
CA HIS A 348 -15.06 -11.25 17.07
C HIS A 348 -15.46 -11.75 15.68
N PHE A 349 -14.93 -12.91 15.31
CA PHE A 349 -15.20 -13.60 14.06
C PHE A 349 -15.85 -14.94 14.32
N SER A 350 -17.05 -15.15 13.74
CA SER A 350 -17.62 -16.49 13.57
C SER A 350 -17.28 -17.01 12.19
N VAL A 351 -16.73 -18.21 12.11
CA VAL A 351 -16.21 -18.77 10.86
C VAL A 351 -16.95 -20.05 10.44
N LYS A 352 -16.75 -20.44 9.19
CA LYS A 352 -17.29 -21.66 8.58
C LYS A 352 -16.28 -22.26 7.60
N LYS A 353 -16.53 -23.52 7.19
CA LYS A 353 -15.80 -24.18 6.07
C LYS A 353 -16.09 -23.51 4.75
#